data_742f3433dc9651d42ed822ec70af3f42
#
_entry.id   742f3433dc9651d42ed822ec70af3f42
#
_cell.length_a   1.000
_cell.length_b   1.000
_cell.length_c   1.000
_cell.angle_alpha   90.00
_cell.angle_beta   90.00
_cell.angle_gamma   90.00
#
_symmetry.space_group_name_H-M   'P 1'
#
loop_
_entity.id
_entity.type
_entity.pdbx_description
1 polymer ?
#
loop_
_entity_poly.entity_id
_entity_poly.type
_entity_poly.pdbx_seq_one_letter_code
_entity_poly.pdbx_strand_id
1 'polypeptide(L)'
;MGKKKEMTRREFVKEATVAGVGLTIVPRHVLGKGMTPPSDLLNIAGVGIGGMGRTNLINLASQNIVALCDVDWGYAEKGFAQLDNAIAGLNARIAAPDPEQQPGKPLIPFDREQAKARLAGMQRLKDVHLPKAKRYTDYREMLQKQKDMEGVLIATPDHMHAPIALAAMELGKHVYVQKPLTWCVAEARQLAQRARDTKVATQMGNQGHSLDDARKAVEYIWAGAIGEVREIHIWTNRPLGYWPQGVPRPVKPSQPVDEMKWNGPGVEARVAAAMAGNVPVPEKLDWNLFLGVGPKLEYHPIYHPFNWRGWVDWGVGPIGDMGAHLIDHSMWALNLGYPATIETISTPFNRASYPSATMTVYEFPSRPAAEKTALQGNLPPVKLTWYDGGLMPPKPAELGEEELNKGGGALLIGSKGKLLHETYGANPRLLPKPLHDSFGEPAKKLPRIPNQQHELNWVAAAQGRAEASCPFEYAARLTETMLLGVVALNAGKKIDYDGANMRVTNVAAANEFLKREYRTGW
;
A
#
# COMPACT_ATOMS: atom_id res chain seq x y z
N MET A 1 -17.55 56.14 32.35
CA MET A 1 -17.31 54.91 31.56
C MET A 1 -16.16 55.18 30.61
N GLY A 2 -14.94 54.82 31.03
CA GLY A 2 -13.73 55.03 30.21
C GLY A 2 -13.54 53.91 29.21
N LYS A 3 -13.44 54.23 27.92
CA LYS A 3 -13.08 53.29 26.85
C LYS A 3 -11.64 52.84 27.08
N LYS A 4 -11.42 51.52 27.29
CA LYS A 4 -10.08 50.90 27.21
C LYS A 4 -9.58 51.02 25.78
N LYS A 5 -8.48 51.76 25.60
CA LYS A 5 -7.78 51.88 24.34
C LYS A 5 -7.07 50.55 24.05
N GLU A 6 -7.44 49.86 22.99
CA GLU A 6 -6.72 48.67 22.53
C GLU A 6 -5.33 49.08 22.04
N MET A 7 -4.30 48.50 22.62
CA MET A 7 -2.90 48.75 22.32
C MET A 7 -2.54 48.01 21.02
N THR A 8 -1.99 48.72 20.08
CA THR A 8 -1.52 48.11 18.80
C THR A 8 -0.25 47.32 18.98
N ARG A 9 0.02 46.32 18.12
CA ARG A 9 1.25 45.55 18.14
C ARG A 9 2.53 46.41 18.16
N ARG A 10 2.50 47.60 17.57
CA ARG A 10 3.62 48.53 17.48
C ARG A 10 3.84 49.28 18.81
N GLU A 11 2.77 49.58 19.54
CA GLU A 11 2.84 50.18 20.87
C GLU A 11 3.32 49.18 21.92
N PHE A 12 2.85 47.91 21.85
CA PHE A 12 3.36 46.83 22.70
C PHE A 12 4.86 46.58 22.54
N VAL A 13 5.39 46.58 21.30
CA VAL A 13 6.82 46.42 21.06
C VAL A 13 7.62 47.62 21.56
N LYS A 14 7.10 48.82 21.46
CA LYS A 14 7.75 50.04 22.01
C LYS A 14 7.84 50.04 23.53
N GLU A 15 6.74 49.66 24.23
CA GLU A 15 6.73 49.59 25.68
C GLU A 15 7.63 48.45 26.23
N ALA A 16 7.67 47.31 25.54
CA ALA A 16 8.59 46.19 25.89
C ALA A 16 10.08 46.54 25.75
N THR A 17 10.42 47.47 24.87
CA THR A 17 11.81 47.94 24.67
C THR A 17 12.26 48.91 25.78
N VAL A 18 11.31 49.61 26.40
CA VAL A 18 11.62 50.53 27.52
C VAL A 18 11.74 49.80 28.87
N ALA A 19 11.16 48.58 29.01
CA ALA A 19 11.24 47.78 30.22
C ALA A 19 12.49 46.92 30.37
N GLY A 20 13.49 47.05 29.51
CA GLY A 20 14.78 46.37 29.65
C GLY A 20 14.76 44.84 29.53
N VAL A 21 13.62 44.26 29.13
CA VAL A 21 13.51 42.82 28.82
C VAL A 21 13.91 42.65 27.34
N GLY A 22 15.17 42.38 27.08
CA GLY A 22 15.64 41.99 25.77
C GLY A 22 14.89 40.74 25.28
N LEU A 23 13.89 40.89 24.42
CA LEU A 23 13.29 39.80 23.66
C LEU A 23 14.39 39.28 22.72
N THR A 24 15.19 38.34 23.19
CA THR A 24 16.08 37.58 22.33
C THR A 24 15.20 36.70 21.46
N ILE A 25 14.97 37.09 20.21
CA ILE A 25 14.39 36.22 19.20
C ILE A 25 15.42 35.14 18.91
N VAL A 26 15.35 34.06 19.68
CA VAL A 26 16.17 32.87 19.42
C VAL A 26 15.64 32.23 18.14
N PRO A 27 16.42 32.08 17.09
CA PRO A 27 15.96 31.42 15.87
C PRO A 27 15.40 30.02 16.21
N ARG A 28 14.29 29.64 15.57
CA ARG A 28 13.56 28.39 15.83
C ARG A 28 14.46 27.14 15.86
N HIS A 29 15.47 27.08 14.98
CA HIS A 29 16.45 25.98 14.92
C HIS A 29 17.41 25.91 16.12
N VAL A 30 17.58 26.99 16.86
CA VAL A 30 18.43 27.02 18.07
C VAL A 30 17.69 26.48 19.30
N LEU A 31 16.39 26.73 19.38
CA LEU A 31 15.55 26.18 20.46
C LEU A 31 15.40 24.66 20.41
N GLY A 32 15.53 24.06 19.24
CA GLY A 32 15.44 22.61 19.02
C GLY A 32 16.74 21.83 19.22
N LYS A 33 17.87 22.47 19.55
CA LYS A 33 19.18 21.79 19.63
C LYS A 33 19.47 20.88 18.42
N GLY A 34 19.09 21.31 17.21
CA GLY A 34 19.16 20.54 15.97
C GLY A 34 17.98 19.58 15.75
N MET A 35 16.99 19.53 16.66
CA MET A 35 15.76 18.77 16.46
C MET A 35 14.65 19.68 15.89
N THR A 36 13.71 19.10 15.15
CA THR A 36 12.51 19.80 14.67
C THR A 36 11.68 20.26 15.88
N PRO A 37 11.31 21.55 15.97
CA PRO A 37 10.47 22.04 17.07
C PRO A 37 9.15 21.24 17.15
N PRO A 38 8.60 21.00 18.35
CA PRO A 38 7.34 20.27 18.51
C PRO A 38 6.16 20.88 17.73
N SER A 39 6.16 22.21 17.54
CA SER A 39 5.16 22.92 16.73
C SER A 39 5.26 22.68 15.22
N ASP A 40 6.37 22.12 14.76
CA ASP A 40 6.62 21.84 13.35
C ASP A 40 6.44 20.34 13.04
N LEU A 41 6.04 19.53 14.03
CA LEU A 41 5.70 18.13 13.88
C LEU A 41 4.22 17.97 13.54
N LEU A 42 3.92 17.06 12.62
CA LEU A 42 2.54 16.72 12.27
C LEU A 42 1.91 15.86 13.38
N ASN A 43 0.69 16.20 13.79
CA ASN A 43 -0.10 15.41 14.73
C ASN A 43 -0.84 14.30 13.97
N ILE A 44 -0.45 13.05 14.18
CA ILE A 44 -0.94 11.91 13.43
C ILE A 44 -1.77 10.97 14.30
N ALA A 45 -2.92 10.55 13.78
CA ALA A 45 -3.71 9.44 14.31
C ALA A 45 -3.50 8.18 13.43
N GLY A 46 -3.36 7.01 14.05
CA GLY A 46 -3.24 5.73 13.36
C GLY A 46 -4.50 4.88 13.50
N VAL A 47 -5.01 4.31 12.38
CA VAL A 47 -6.14 3.39 12.35
C VAL A 47 -5.71 2.06 11.74
N GLY A 48 -5.96 0.93 12.44
CA GLY A 48 -5.49 -0.39 12.04
C GLY A 48 -4.01 -0.61 12.37
N ILE A 49 -3.68 -0.51 13.65
CA ILE A 49 -2.29 -0.40 14.14
C ILE A 49 -1.66 -1.74 14.56
N GLY A 50 -2.39 -2.83 14.48
CA GLY A 50 -1.90 -4.15 14.90
C GLY A 50 -0.88 -4.79 13.94
N GLY A 51 -1.03 -4.55 12.64
CA GLY A 51 -0.21 -5.14 11.57
C GLY A 51 0.77 -4.15 10.94
N MET A 52 0.58 -3.87 9.64
CA MET A 52 1.41 -2.92 8.87
C MET A 52 1.36 -1.51 9.45
N GLY A 53 0.22 -1.11 10.04
CA GLY A 53 0.09 0.19 10.72
C GLY A 53 1.14 0.39 11.82
N ARG A 54 1.52 -0.65 12.56
CA ARG A 54 2.61 -0.58 13.55
C ARG A 54 3.95 -0.25 12.87
N THR A 55 4.26 -0.85 11.73
CA THR A 55 5.46 -0.53 10.97
C THR A 55 5.45 0.93 10.48
N ASN A 56 4.32 1.39 9.96
CA ASN A 56 4.19 2.79 9.54
C ASN A 56 4.32 3.76 10.73
N LEU A 57 3.76 3.44 11.91
CA LEU A 57 3.94 4.25 13.12
C LEU A 57 5.41 4.33 13.57
N ILE A 58 6.18 3.24 13.45
CA ILE A 58 7.62 3.25 13.71
C ILE A 58 8.33 4.23 12.77
N ASN A 59 8.00 4.20 11.47
CA ASN A 59 8.58 5.10 10.47
C ASN A 59 8.15 6.56 10.67
N LEU A 60 6.95 6.79 11.23
CA LEU A 60 6.40 8.10 11.55
C LEU A 60 6.73 8.58 12.97
N ALA A 61 7.47 7.81 13.78
CA ALA A 61 7.69 8.11 15.18
C ALA A 61 8.50 9.41 15.46
N SER A 62 9.09 10.00 14.43
CA SER A 62 9.67 11.36 14.51
C SER A 62 8.60 12.46 14.59
N GLN A 63 7.35 12.16 14.28
CA GLN A 63 6.19 13.05 14.38
C GLN A 63 5.46 12.87 15.71
N ASN A 64 4.34 13.60 15.93
CA ASN A 64 3.51 13.43 17.11
C ASN A 64 2.42 12.39 16.83
N ILE A 65 2.49 11.21 17.45
CA ILE A 65 1.41 10.23 17.38
C ILE A 65 0.44 10.54 18.53
N VAL A 66 -0.71 11.13 18.20
CA VAL A 66 -1.66 11.67 19.19
C VAL A 66 -2.80 10.71 19.49
N ALA A 67 -3.15 9.81 18.56
CA ALA A 67 -4.22 8.83 18.73
C ALA A 67 -3.92 7.51 18.03
N LEU A 68 -4.46 6.43 18.60
CA LEU A 68 -4.36 5.06 18.10
C LEU A 68 -5.75 4.45 18.09
N CYS A 69 -6.16 3.87 16.97
CA CYS A 69 -7.44 3.22 16.80
C CYS A 69 -7.28 1.82 16.22
N ASP A 70 -7.84 0.83 16.89
CA ASP A 70 -7.90 -0.53 16.38
C ASP A 70 -9.13 -1.26 16.92
N VAL A 71 -9.77 -2.05 16.09
CA VAL A 71 -10.92 -2.87 16.48
C VAL A 71 -10.51 -4.13 17.24
N ASP A 72 -9.22 -4.52 17.17
CA ASP A 72 -8.62 -5.64 17.91
C ASP A 72 -7.43 -5.17 18.75
N TRP A 73 -7.71 -4.62 19.91
CA TRP A 73 -6.66 -4.22 20.85
C TRP A 73 -5.86 -5.41 21.39
N GLY A 74 -6.43 -6.62 21.40
CA GLY A 74 -5.69 -7.82 21.78
C GLY A 74 -4.54 -8.14 20.80
N TYR A 75 -4.79 -8.02 19.51
CA TYR A 75 -3.77 -8.21 18.47
C TYR A 75 -2.75 -7.06 18.46
N ALA A 76 -3.21 -5.82 18.56
CA ALA A 76 -2.34 -4.64 18.58
C ALA A 76 -1.37 -4.65 19.77
N GLU A 77 -1.87 -4.94 20.98
CA GLU A 77 -1.07 -5.00 22.21
C GLU A 77 -0.01 -6.11 22.16
N LYS A 78 -0.37 -7.30 21.64
CA LYS A 78 0.63 -8.38 21.40
C LYS A 78 1.75 -7.90 20.49
N GLY A 79 1.42 -7.13 19.45
CA GLY A 79 2.41 -6.56 18.55
C GLY A 79 3.32 -5.52 19.22
N PHE A 80 2.76 -4.65 20.07
CA PHE A 80 3.54 -3.67 20.83
C PHE A 80 4.42 -4.32 21.91
N ALA A 81 3.95 -5.37 22.55
CA ALA A 81 4.76 -6.13 23.53
C ALA A 81 6.02 -6.77 22.91
N GLN A 82 6.04 -6.98 21.59
CA GLN A 82 7.22 -7.52 20.89
C GLN A 82 8.30 -6.45 20.60
N LEU A 83 8.02 -5.16 20.84
CA LEU A 83 8.98 -4.10 20.54
C LEU A 83 10.29 -4.24 21.31
N ASP A 84 10.26 -4.66 22.58
CA ASP A 84 11.48 -4.84 23.38
C ASP A 84 12.42 -5.89 22.77
N ASN A 85 11.87 -7.03 22.36
CA ASN A 85 12.66 -8.07 21.70
C ASN A 85 13.17 -7.61 20.32
N ALA A 86 12.34 -6.87 19.56
CA ALA A 86 12.74 -6.33 18.26
C ALA A 86 13.86 -5.27 18.40
N ILE A 87 13.77 -4.39 19.41
CA ILE A 87 14.80 -3.40 19.75
C ILE A 87 16.11 -4.10 20.15
N ALA A 88 16.05 -5.08 21.02
CA ALA A 88 17.23 -5.85 21.45
C ALA A 88 17.89 -6.58 20.27
N GLY A 89 17.10 -7.27 19.44
CA GLY A 89 17.60 -7.97 18.26
C GLY A 89 18.23 -7.02 17.23
N LEU A 90 17.62 -5.86 16.98
CA LEU A 90 18.16 -4.89 16.04
C LEU A 90 19.44 -4.22 16.57
N ASN A 91 19.54 -3.94 17.87
CA ASN A 91 20.77 -3.46 18.52
C ASN A 91 21.92 -4.47 18.35
N ALA A 92 21.65 -5.75 18.64
CA ALA A 92 22.64 -6.81 18.46
C ALA A 92 23.11 -6.91 17.00
N ARG A 93 22.18 -6.79 16.02
CA ARG A 93 22.52 -6.83 14.60
C ARG A 93 23.32 -5.61 14.14
N ILE A 94 23.05 -4.41 14.66
CA ILE A 94 23.81 -3.19 14.36
C ILE A 94 25.25 -3.31 14.91
N ALA A 95 25.42 -3.92 16.08
CA ALA A 95 26.72 -4.12 16.71
C ALA A 95 27.54 -5.26 16.07
N ALA A 96 26.88 -6.22 15.43
CA ALA A 96 27.55 -7.36 14.79
C ALA A 96 28.32 -6.93 13.53
N PRO A 97 29.45 -7.60 13.21
CA PRO A 97 30.12 -7.42 11.93
C PRO A 97 29.21 -7.85 10.78
N ASP A 98 29.50 -7.39 9.55
CA ASP A 98 28.82 -7.87 8.38
C ASP A 98 29.13 -9.37 8.17
N PRO A 99 28.13 -10.17 7.74
CA PRO A 99 28.37 -11.57 7.47
C PRO A 99 29.41 -11.71 6.36
N GLU A 100 30.30 -12.69 6.49
CA GLU A 100 31.23 -13.04 5.41
C GLU A 100 30.43 -13.48 4.18
N GLN A 101 30.90 -13.03 3.01
CA GLN A 101 30.30 -13.41 1.74
C GLN A 101 30.39 -14.93 1.52
N GLN A 102 29.27 -15.59 1.48
CA GLN A 102 29.23 -17.03 1.16
C GLN A 102 29.39 -17.23 -0.36
N PRO A 103 30.24 -18.15 -0.81
CA PRO A 103 30.38 -18.45 -2.24
C PRO A 103 29.02 -18.76 -2.88
N GLY A 104 28.71 -18.10 -3.98
CA GLY A 104 27.48 -18.32 -4.75
C GLY A 104 26.21 -17.65 -4.22
N LYS A 105 26.28 -16.88 -3.12
CA LYS A 105 25.16 -16.08 -2.64
C LYS A 105 25.45 -14.59 -2.81
N PRO A 106 24.51 -13.79 -3.33
CA PRO A 106 24.68 -12.34 -3.33
C PRO A 106 24.77 -11.80 -1.90
N LEU A 107 25.77 -10.96 -1.63
CA LEU A 107 25.86 -10.23 -0.38
C LEU A 107 24.78 -9.14 -0.41
N ILE A 108 23.79 -9.24 0.47
CA ILE A 108 22.86 -8.13 0.71
C ILE A 108 23.50 -7.23 1.78
N PRO A 109 23.97 -6.03 1.42
CA PRO A 109 24.57 -5.13 2.38
C PRO A 109 23.58 -4.79 3.49
N PHE A 110 24.02 -4.85 4.74
CA PHE A 110 23.22 -4.39 5.87
C PHE A 110 23.35 -2.87 6.02
N ASP A 111 22.28 -2.13 5.69
CA ASP A 111 22.24 -0.68 5.88
C ASP A 111 22.11 -0.33 7.36
N ARG A 112 23.25 -0.05 7.99
CA ARG A 112 23.32 0.30 9.41
C ARG A 112 22.65 1.64 9.73
N GLU A 113 22.67 2.60 8.83
CA GLU A 113 22.04 3.90 9.08
C GLU A 113 20.51 3.79 9.03
N GLN A 114 19.97 3.05 8.08
CA GLN A 114 18.55 2.74 8.05
C GLN A 114 18.13 1.91 9.28
N ALA A 115 18.96 0.94 9.70
CA ALA A 115 18.71 0.15 10.90
C ALA A 115 18.71 1.01 12.18
N LYS A 116 19.62 1.96 12.32
CA LYS A 116 19.66 2.92 13.44
C LYS A 116 18.43 3.83 13.45
N ALA A 117 18.02 4.34 12.29
CA ALA A 117 16.81 5.16 12.16
C ALA A 117 15.55 4.35 12.58
N ARG A 118 15.45 3.10 12.15
CA ARG A 118 14.37 2.19 12.55
C ARG A 118 14.37 1.91 14.05
N LEU A 119 15.55 1.68 14.63
CA LEU A 119 15.73 1.46 16.07
C LEU A 119 15.24 2.67 16.87
N ALA A 120 15.66 3.88 16.49
CA ALA A 120 15.21 5.11 17.11
C ALA A 120 13.69 5.28 17.00
N GLY A 121 13.09 4.92 15.86
CA GLY A 121 11.65 4.92 15.68
C GLY A 121 10.93 3.96 16.61
N MET A 122 11.42 2.71 16.77
CA MET A 122 10.86 1.73 17.71
C MET A 122 10.91 2.21 19.16
N GLN A 123 12.07 2.74 19.59
CA GLN A 123 12.25 3.28 20.93
C GLN A 123 11.31 4.45 21.19
N ARG A 124 11.23 5.41 20.24
CA ARG A 124 10.37 6.58 20.38
C ARG A 124 8.89 6.21 20.38
N LEU A 125 8.47 5.28 19.50
CA LEU A 125 7.08 4.78 19.53
C LEU A 125 6.75 4.20 20.91
N LYS A 126 7.60 3.31 21.44
CA LYS A 126 7.40 2.63 22.71
C LYS A 126 7.40 3.60 23.90
N ASP A 127 8.44 4.43 24.01
CA ASP A 127 8.72 5.16 25.25
C ASP A 127 8.01 6.53 25.28
N VAL A 128 7.70 7.11 24.13
CA VAL A 128 7.11 8.45 24.03
C VAL A 128 5.64 8.42 23.60
N HIS A 129 5.31 7.67 22.53
CA HIS A 129 4.00 7.78 21.91
C HIS A 129 2.97 6.83 22.54
N LEU A 130 3.28 5.54 22.71
CA LEU A 130 2.32 4.57 23.27
C LEU A 130 1.79 4.95 24.67
N PRO A 131 2.57 5.56 25.58
CA PRO A 131 2.06 5.99 26.87
C PRO A 131 1.13 7.21 26.82
N LYS A 132 1.21 8.03 25.77
CA LYS A 132 0.52 9.34 25.67
C LYS A 132 -0.64 9.35 24.66
N ALA A 133 -0.55 8.55 23.59
CA ALA A 133 -1.55 8.51 22.55
C ALA A 133 -2.90 8.03 23.10
N LYS A 134 -3.97 8.74 22.76
CA LYS A 134 -5.32 8.32 23.13
C LYS A 134 -5.74 7.09 22.35
N ARG A 135 -6.47 6.19 22.99
CA ARG A 135 -6.90 4.91 22.42
C ARG A 135 -8.38 4.97 22.07
N TYR A 136 -8.71 4.45 20.88
CA TYR A 136 -10.06 4.36 20.35
C TYR A 136 -10.27 2.97 19.74
N THR A 137 -11.52 2.49 19.75
CA THR A 137 -11.89 1.26 19.04
C THR A 137 -12.63 1.58 17.74
N ASP A 138 -13.43 2.65 17.73
CA ASP A 138 -14.16 3.14 16.58
C ASP A 138 -13.48 4.40 16.00
N TYR A 139 -13.10 4.34 14.71
CA TYR A 139 -12.49 5.47 14.01
C TYR A 139 -13.41 6.71 13.95
N ARG A 140 -14.73 6.52 13.93
CA ARG A 140 -15.72 7.60 13.90
C ARG A 140 -15.67 8.40 15.19
N GLU A 141 -15.57 7.71 16.33
CA GLU A 141 -15.38 8.33 17.63
C GLU A 141 -14.04 9.09 17.69
N MET A 142 -12.96 8.47 17.16
CA MET A 142 -11.64 9.12 17.09
C MET A 142 -11.71 10.41 16.27
N LEU A 143 -12.28 10.38 15.06
CA LEU A 143 -12.43 11.56 14.21
C LEU A 143 -13.26 12.65 14.87
N GLN A 144 -14.28 12.27 15.64
CA GLN A 144 -15.13 13.21 16.35
C GLN A 144 -14.45 13.84 17.57
N LYS A 145 -13.66 13.08 18.33
CA LYS A 145 -13.12 13.53 19.64
C LYS A 145 -11.69 14.07 19.58
N GLN A 146 -10.84 13.56 18.68
CA GLN A 146 -9.42 13.95 18.56
C GLN A 146 -9.25 15.15 17.63
N LYS A 147 -9.49 16.36 18.15
CA LYS A 147 -9.53 17.58 17.31
C LYS A 147 -8.17 18.08 16.84
N ASP A 148 -7.11 17.79 17.59
CA ASP A 148 -5.74 18.24 17.33
C ASP A 148 -4.98 17.40 16.29
N MET A 149 -5.56 16.28 15.79
CA MET A 149 -4.95 15.55 14.70
C MET A 149 -5.00 16.34 13.39
N GLU A 150 -3.92 16.25 12.61
CA GLU A 150 -3.76 16.90 11.30
C GLU A 150 -3.71 15.87 10.18
N GLY A 151 -3.19 14.67 10.49
CA GLY A 151 -3.08 13.57 9.55
C GLY A 151 -3.60 12.25 10.11
N VAL A 152 -4.09 11.38 9.22
CA VAL A 152 -4.59 10.04 9.55
C VAL A 152 -3.85 9.00 8.72
N LEU A 153 -3.16 8.08 9.40
CA LEU A 153 -2.63 6.85 8.85
C LEU A 153 -3.72 5.77 8.89
N ILE A 154 -4.02 5.16 7.75
CA ILE A 154 -5.04 4.11 7.60
C ILE A 154 -4.36 2.84 7.11
N ALA A 155 -4.37 1.79 7.95
CA ALA A 155 -3.76 0.49 7.66
C ALA A 155 -4.66 -0.68 8.10
N THR A 156 -5.95 -0.49 7.94
CA THR A 156 -7.02 -1.48 8.16
C THR A 156 -7.01 -2.55 7.05
N PRO A 157 -7.88 -3.58 7.10
CA PRO A 157 -8.20 -4.37 5.91
C PRO A 157 -8.76 -3.51 4.77
N ASP A 158 -8.57 -3.98 3.53
CA ASP A 158 -8.78 -3.22 2.29
C ASP A 158 -10.18 -2.58 2.20
N HIS A 159 -11.21 -3.29 2.67
CA HIS A 159 -12.61 -2.85 2.60
C HIS A 159 -12.92 -1.62 3.44
N MET A 160 -12.07 -1.28 4.42
CA MET A 160 -12.27 -0.12 5.29
C MET A 160 -11.40 1.09 4.91
N HIS A 161 -10.53 0.96 3.90
CA HIS A 161 -9.67 2.06 3.48
C HIS A 161 -10.48 3.29 3.03
N ALA A 162 -11.40 3.11 2.09
CA ALA A 162 -12.17 4.22 1.52
C ALA A 162 -13.10 4.91 2.53
N PRO A 163 -13.93 4.21 3.34
CA PRO A 163 -14.81 4.87 4.30
C PRO A 163 -14.06 5.75 5.30
N ILE A 164 -12.93 5.25 5.82
CA ILE A 164 -12.13 6.00 6.80
C ILE A 164 -11.43 7.19 6.14
N ALA A 165 -10.86 6.98 4.94
CA ALA A 165 -10.17 8.04 4.21
C ALA A 165 -11.11 9.17 3.82
N LEU A 166 -12.30 8.87 3.28
CA LEU A 166 -13.32 9.86 2.94
C LEU A 166 -13.72 10.68 4.16
N ALA A 167 -14.03 10.03 5.29
CA ALA A 167 -14.40 10.71 6.51
C ALA A 167 -13.29 11.62 7.06
N ALA A 168 -12.03 11.19 6.97
CA ALA A 168 -10.89 12.02 7.38
C ALA A 168 -10.70 13.24 6.46
N MET A 169 -10.79 13.03 5.14
CA MET A 169 -10.64 14.10 4.13
C MET A 169 -11.77 15.13 4.22
N GLU A 170 -13.00 14.72 4.54
CA GLU A 170 -14.12 15.64 4.79
C GLU A 170 -13.87 16.60 5.96
N LEU A 171 -13.08 16.15 6.93
CA LEU A 171 -12.62 16.97 8.07
C LEU A 171 -11.31 17.74 7.76
N GLY A 172 -10.88 17.78 6.49
CA GLY A 172 -9.67 18.49 6.07
C GLY A 172 -8.37 17.84 6.57
N LYS A 173 -8.37 16.54 6.92
CA LYS A 173 -7.18 15.84 7.42
C LYS A 173 -6.37 15.29 6.27
N HIS A 174 -5.02 15.38 6.35
CA HIS A 174 -4.12 14.69 5.46
C HIS A 174 -4.25 13.19 5.66
N VAL A 175 -4.14 12.38 4.60
CA VAL A 175 -4.33 10.93 4.70
C VAL A 175 -3.22 10.13 4.05
N TYR A 176 -2.76 9.11 4.76
CA TYR A 176 -1.91 8.05 4.25
C TYR A 176 -2.70 6.74 4.33
N VAL A 177 -2.93 6.09 3.21
CA VAL A 177 -3.73 4.86 3.13
C VAL A 177 -2.87 3.71 2.65
N GLN A 178 -2.86 2.60 3.37
CA GLN A 178 -2.16 1.39 2.92
C GLN A 178 -2.73 0.87 1.59
N LYS A 179 -1.91 0.11 0.89
CA LYS A 179 -2.26 -0.52 -0.39
C LYS A 179 -3.11 -1.80 -0.17
N PRO A 180 -3.98 -2.14 -1.14
CA PRO A 180 -4.42 -1.29 -2.26
C PRO A 180 -5.19 -0.06 -1.75
N LEU A 181 -5.30 0.99 -2.56
CA LEU A 181 -5.95 2.22 -2.09
C LEU A 181 -7.38 1.96 -1.62
N THR A 182 -8.11 1.09 -2.33
CA THR A 182 -9.52 0.77 -2.06
C THR A 182 -9.85 -0.68 -2.42
N TRP A 183 -11.04 -1.12 -2.02
CA TRP A 183 -11.57 -2.43 -2.30
C TRP A 183 -12.31 -2.51 -3.67
N CYS A 184 -12.92 -1.43 -4.16
CA CYS A 184 -13.58 -1.39 -5.46
C CYS A 184 -13.20 -0.14 -6.27
N VAL A 185 -13.47 -0.18 -7.58
CA VAL A 185 -13.09 0.87 -8.53
C VAL A 185 -13.75 2.21 -8.21
N ALA A 186 -15.04 2.20 -7.88
CA ALA A 186 -15.78 3.42 -7.56
C ALA A 186 -15.19 4.17 -6.37
N GLU A 187 -14.77 3.44 -5.33
CA GLU A 187 -14.10 4.03 -4.16
C GLU A 187 -12.78 4.70 -4.53
N ALA A 188 -11.98 4.08 -5.42
CA ALA A 188 -10.71 4.67 -5.87
C ALA A 188 -10.92 6.01 -6.56
N ARG A 189 -11.91 6.10 -7.45
CA ARG A 189 -12.27 7.36 -8.12
C ARG A 189 -12.83 8.39 -7.17
N GLN A 190 -13.63 7.97 -6.17
CA GLN A 190 -14.14 8.88 -5.14
C GLN A 190 -13.00 9.48 -4.31
N LEU A 191 -12.00 8.69 -3.91
CA LEU A 191 -10.83 9.19 -3.18
C LEU A 191 -10.01 10.17 -4.00
N ALA A 192 -9.76 9.88 -5.29
CA ALA A 192 -9.06 10.81 -6.17
C ALA A 192 -9.84 12.12 -6.35
N GLN A 193 -11.16 12.06 -6.52
CA GLN A 193 -12.00 13.25 -6.61
C GLN A 193 -11.96 14.05 -5.30
N ARG A 194 -12.14 13.38 -4.16
CA ARG A 194 -12.11 14.05 -2.84
C ARG A 194 -10.75 14.69 -2.55
N ALA A 195 -9.64 14.07 -2.99
CA ALA A 195 -8.31 14.66 -2.87
C ALA A 195 -8.20 16.00 -3.62
N ARG A 196 -8.75 16.07 -4.84
CA ARG A 196 -8.80 17.33 -5.61
C ARG A 196 -9.65 18.39 -4.94
N ASP A 197 -10.81 18.01 -4.41
CA ASP A 197 -11.77 18.94 -3.79
C ASP A 197 -11.23 19.53 -2.48
N THR A 198 -10.62 18.70 -1.63
CA THR A 198 -10.15 19.09 -0.29
C THR A 198 -8.73 19.63 -0.29
N LYS A 199 -7.93 19.32 -1.31
CA LYS A 199 -6.50 19.70 -1.45
C LYS A 199 -5.62 19.25 -0.28
N VAL A 200 -6.04 18.23 0.48
CA VAL A 200 -5.22 17.63 1.52
C VAL A 200 -4.11 16.78 0.91
N ALA A 201 -2.98 16.67 1.58
CA ALA A 201 -1.91 15.79 1.16
C ALA A 201 -2.34 14.33 1.31
N THR A 202 -2.23 13.57 0.24
CA THR A 202 -2.63 12.16 0.17
C THR A 202 -1.47 11.30 -0.29
N GLN A 203 -1.35 10.08 0.24
CA GLN A 203 -0.38 9.10 -0.22
C GLN A 203 -0.87 7.67 -0.01
N MET A 204 -0.69 6.82 -1.01
CA MET A 204 -0.89 5.37 -0.85
C MET A 204 0.39 4.72 -0.33
N GLY A 205 0.25 3.68 0.48
CA GLY A 205 1.35 2.95 1.14
C GLY A 205 2.07 1.93 0.26
N ASN A 206 2.33 2.25 -1.00
CA ASN A 206 3.17 1.45 -1.91
C ASN A 206 4.64 1.93 -1.84
N GLN A 207 5.31 1.67 -0.73
CA GLN A 207 6.64 2.19 -0.41
C GLN A 207 7.70 1.99 -1.51
N GLY A 208 7.56 0.96 -2.35
CA GLY A 208 8.41 0.74 -3.53
C GLY A 208 8.54 1.97 -4.42
N HIS A 209 7.46 2.77 -4.53
CA HIS A 209 7.44 4.01 -5.33
C HIS A 209 8.46 5.07 -4.86
N SER A 210 8.95 4.98 -3.61
CA SER A 210 9.96 5.89 -3.06
C SER A 210 11.39 5.34 -3.13
N LEU A 211 11.59 4.08 -3.54
CA LEU A 211 12.91 3.48 -3.61
C LEU A 211 13.73 3.98 -4.81
N ASP A 212 15.02 4.09 -4.63
CA ASP A 212 15.94 4.55 -5.68
C ASP A 212 16.01 3.57 -6.84
N ASP A 213 15.99 2.27 -6.58
CA ASP A 213 15.97 1.23 -7.60
C ASP A 213 14.72 1.27 -8.47
N ALA A 214 13.54 1.49 -7.86
CA ALA A 214 12.29 1.66 -8.60
C ALA A 214 12.35 2.86 -9.54
N ARG A 215 12.91 3.99 -9.07
CA ARG A 215 13.12 5.19 -9.89
C ARG A 215 14.11 4.93 -11.03
N LYS A 216 15.18 4.19 -10.75
CA LYS A 216 16.15 3.76 -11.74
C LYS A 216 15.52 2.86 -12.81
N ALA A 217 14.63 1.93 -12.44
CA ALA A 217 13.89 1.12 -13.40
C ALA A 217 13.06 1.98 -14.36
N VAL A 218 12.35 2.99 -13.83
CA VAL A 218 11.60 3.97 -14.63
C VAL A 218 12.53 4.79 -15.53
N GLU A 219 13.65 5.24 -15.01
CA GLU A 219 14.64 6.05 -15.73
C GLU A 219 15.30 5.28 -16.88
N TYR A 220 15.55 3.97 -16.76
CA TYR A 220 15.97 3.13 -17.89
C TYR A 220 14.96 3.16 -19.05
N ILE A 221 13.67 3.03 -18.74
CA ILE A 221 12.59 3.10 -19.74
C ILE A 221 12.56 4.48 -20.39
N TRP A 222 12.60 5.55 -19.56
CA TRP A 222 12.58 6.93 -20.08
C TRP A 222 13.82 7.29 -20.89
N ALA A 223 14.94 6.66 -20.64
CA ALA A 223 16.15 6.80 -21.45
C ALA A 223 16.10 5.98 -22.77
N GLY A 224 15.04 5.20 -22.99
CA GLY A 224 14.87 4.37 -24.18
C GLY A 224 15.78 3.15 -24.20
N ALA A 225 16.30 2.70 -23.06
CA ALA A 225 17.28 1.62 -22.95
C ALA A 225 16.84 0.30 -23.62
N ILE A 226 15.55 -0.01 -23.56
CA ILE A 226 14.98 -1.20 -24.21
C ILE A 226 14.09 -0.89 -25.41
N GLY A 227 14.01 0.40 -25.82
CA GLY A 227 13.15 0.84 -26.93
C GLY A 227 11.67 0.82 -26.55
N GLU A 228 10.80 0.60 -27.54
CA GLU A 228 9.34 0.54 -27.35
C GLU A 228 8.93 -0.75 -26.66
N VAL A 229 8.29 -0.63 -25.50
CA VAL A 229 7.74 -1.76 -24.73
C VAL A 229 6.40 -2.18 -25.31
N ARG A 230 6.22 -3.49 -25.54
CA ARG A 230 5.01 -4.09 -26.10
C ARG A 230 4.41 -5.17 -25.20
N GLU A 231 5.23 -5.81 -24.38
CA GLU A 231 4.82 -6.92 -23.52
C GLU A 231 5.45 -6.79 -22.14
N ILE A 232 4.65 -7.13 -21.11
CA ILE A 232 5.06 -7.08 -19.71
C ILE A 232 4.55 -8.34 -19.02
N HIS A 233 5.44 -9.00 -18.27
CA HIS A 233 5.09 -10.10 -17.38
C HIS A 233 5.38 -9.70 -15.94
N ILE A 234 4.40 -9.87 -15.06
CA ILE A 234 4.51 -9.55 -13.64
C ILE A 234 4.03 -10.75 -12.85
N TRP A 235 4.80 -11.18 -11.86
CA TRP A 235 4.47 -12.36 -11.08
C TRP A 235 4.72 -12.19 -9.59
N THR A 236 4.02 -13.01 -8.79
CA THR A 236 4.20 -13.13 -7.34
C THR A 236 3.89 -14.54 -6.86
N ASN A 237 4.52 -14.94 -5.76
CA ASN A 237 4.21 -16.21 -5.12
C ASN A 237 2.98 -16.17 -4.20
N ARG A 238 2.35 -15.01 -3.99
CA ARG A 238 1.12 -14.92 -3.18
C ARG A 238 -0.01 -15.73 -3.82
N PRO A 239 -0.87 -16.42 -3.02
CA PRO A 239 -0.92 -16.44 -1.55
C PRO A 239 -0.08 -17.55 -0.90
N LEU A 240 0.72 -18.33 -1.67
CA LEU A 240 1.41 -19.53 -1.19
C LEU A 240 2.27 -19.24 0.06
N GLY A 241 1.95 -19.94 1.16
CA GLY A 241 2.68 -19.79 2.43
C GLY A 241 2.33 -18.53 3.24
N TYR A 242 1.34 -17.74 2.83
CA TYR A 242 0.97 -16.48 3.51
C TYR A 242 -0.41 -16.51 4.13
N TRP A 243 -1.44 -16.91 3.38
CA TRP A 243 -2.81 -17.03 3.88
C TRP A 243 -3.59 -18.08 3.09
N PRO A 244 -4.66 -18.67 3.69
CA PRO A 244 -5.54 -19.62 3.00
C PRO A 244 -6.36 -18.91 1.91
N GLN A 245 -6.41 -19.51 0.73
CA GLN A 245 -7.16 -19.05 -0.42
C GLN A 245 -7.59 -20.25 -1.28
N GLY A 246 -8.67 -20.11 -2.07
CA GLY A 246 -9.26 -21.21 -2.82
C GLY A 246 -10.05 -22.17 -1.92
N VAL A 247 -10.42 -21.76 -0.71
CA VAL A 247 -11.18 -22.57 0.26
C VAL A 247 -12.59 -22.02 0.45
N PRO A 248 -13.59 -22.90 0.72
CA PRO A 248 -14.96 -22.47 0.99
C PRO A 248 -15.07 -21.80 2.38
N ARG A 249 -16.19 -21.13 2.65
CA ARG A 249 -16.48 -20.65 4.03
C ARG A 249 -16.73 -21.80 4.98
N PRO A 250 -16.36 -21.66 6.28
CA PRO A 250 -16.85 -22.57 7.30
C PRO A 250 -18.38 -22.59 7.31
N VAL A 251 -18.97 -23.78 7.19
CA VAL A 251 -20.43 -23.96 7.20
C VAL A 251 -20.79 -25.14 8.09
N LYS A 252 -21.73 -24.92 9.03
CA LYS A 252 -22.24 -26.01 9.86
C LYS A 252 -22.83 -27.11 8.96
N PRO A 253 -22.36 -28.36 9.10
CA PRO A 253 -22.82 -29.43 8.21
C PRO A 253 -24.29 -29.79 8.46
N SER A 254 -24.99 -30.12 7.39
CA SER A 254 -26.37 -30.66 7.45
C SER A 254 -26.41 -32.16 7.72
N GLN A 255 -25.26 -32.84 7.61
CA GLN A 255 -25.07 -34.28 7.87
C GLN A 255 -23.67 -34.50 8.45
N PRO A 256 -23.40 -35.67 9.09
CA PRO A 256 -22.08 -36.00 9.62
C PRO A 256 -21.00 -35.86 8.52
N VAL A 257 -19.84 -35.28 8.87
CA VAL A 257 -18.74 -35.06 7.93
C VAL A 257 -18.25 -36.37 7.30
N ASP A 258 -18.27 -37.46 8.09
CA ASP A 258 -17.82 -38.78 7.65
C ASP A 258 -18.71 -39.38 6.54
N GLU A 259 -19.98 -38.98 6.47
CA GLU A 259 -20.93 -39.42 5.45
C GLU A 259 -20.83 -38.61 4.14
N MET A 260 -20.09 -37.50 4.14
CA MET A 260 -19.91 -36.66 2.95
C MET A 260 -18.96 -37.31 1.95
N LYS A 261 -19.28 -37.21 0.68
CA LYS A 261 -18.46 -37.77 -0.42
C LYS A 261 -17.18 -36.95 -0.63
N TRP A 262 -16.11 -37.65 -1.05
CA TRP A 262 -14.84 -37.08 -1.48
C TRP A 262 -14.76 -36.93 -3.00
N ASN A 263 -15.79 -36.39 -3.65
CA ASN A 263 -15.82 -36.20 -5.11
C ASN A 263 -16.50 -34.88 -5.48
N GLY A 264 -15.92 -34.16 -6.43
CA GLY A 264 -16.47 -32.93 -6.98
C GLY A 264 -16.95 -31.93 -5.90
N PRO A 265 -18.20 -31.45 -5.99
CA PRO A 265 -18.76 -30.49 -5.03
C PRO A 265 -18.77 -30.99 -3.56
N GLY A 266 -18.74 -32.31 -3.36
CA GLY A 266 -18.68 -32.91 -2.02
C GLY A 266 -17.37 -32.59 -1.29
N VAL A 267 -16.26 -32.40 -2.00
CA VAL A 267 -14.98 -32.04 -1.40
C VAL A 267 -15.08 -30.67 -0.72
N GLU A 268 -15.61 -29.66 -1.42
CA GLU A 268 -15.78 -28.31 -0.83
C GLU A 268 -16.71 -28.33 0.37
N ALA A 269 -17.85 -29.01 0.26
CA ALA A 269 -18.80 -29.16 1.37
C ALA A 269 -18.16 -29.85 2.59
N ARG A 270 -17.33 -30.88 2.36
CA ARG A 270 -16.61 -31.58 3.42
C ARG A 270 -15.54 -30.70 4.08
N VAL A 271 -14.79 -29.93 3.30
CA VAL A 271 -13.80 -28.97 3.82
C VAL A 271 -14.52 -27.86 4.61
N ALA A 272 -15.59 -27.29 4.10
CA ALA A 272 -16.40 -26.28 4.78
C ALA A 272 -16.93 -26.78 6.13
N ALA A 273 -17.45 -28.02 6.15
CA ALA A 273 -17.96 -28.66 7.35
C ALA A 273 -16.84 -28.99 8.37
N ALA A 274 -15.67 -29.45 7.90
CA ALA A 274 -14.53 -29.73 8.76
C ALA A 274 -13.95 -28.46 9.43
N MET A 275 -14.06 -27.32 8.78
CA MET A 275 -13.69 -26.01 9.33
C MET A 275 -14.76 -25.46 10.29
N ALA A 276 -16.02 -25.91 10.19
CA ALA A 276 -17.10 -25.36 10.99
C ALA A 276 -16.87 -25.63 12.50
N GLY A 277 -17.04 -24.60 13.30
CA GLY A 277 -16.92 -24.69 14.74
C GLY A 277 -17.51 -23.44 15.39
N ASN A 278 -17.95 -23.56 16.63
CA ASN A 278 -18.39 -22.43 17.42
C ASN A 278 -17.16 -21.81 18.12
N VAL A 279 -16.49 -20.90 17.45
CA VAL A 279 -15.32 -20.21 18.00
C VAL A 279 -15.76 -18.84 18.53
N PRO A 280 -15.58 -18.55 19.82
CA PRO A 280 -15.98 -17.28 20.39
C PRO A 280 -15.13 -16.14 19.80
N VAL A 281 -15.75 -14.97 19.64
CA VAL A 281 -15.03 -13.73 19.31
C VAL A 281 -14.02 -13.43 20.41
N PRO A 282 -12.75 -13.14 20.11
CA PRO A 282 -11.78 -12.69 21.11
C PRO A 282 -12.30 -11.49 21.92
N GLU A 283 -12.06 -11.48 23.23
CA GLU A 283 -12.61 -10.48 24.16
C GLU A 283 -12.32 -9.02 23.76
N LYS A 284 -11.13 -8.76 23.22
CA LYS A 284 -10.68 -7.40 22.83
C LYS A 284 -10.89 -7.09 21.34
N LEU A 285 -11.64 -7.92 20.62
CA LEU A 285 -12.01 -7.73 19.21
C LEU A 285 -13.48 -7.28 19.13
N ASP A 286 -13.72 -6.11 18.59
CA ASP A 286 -15.05 -5.74 18.11
C ASP A 286 -15.26 -6.26 16.69
N TRP A 287 -15.88 -7.44 16.59
CA TRP A 287 -16.12 -8.11 15.32
C TRP A 287 -17.07 -7.32 14.40
N ASN A 288 -18.05 -6.59 14.97
CA ASN A 288 -18.95 -5.77 14.17
C ASN A 288 -18.23 -4.57 13.51
N LEU A 289 -17.31 -3.94 14.25
CA LEU A 289 -16.46 -2.87 13.70
C LEU A 289 -15.45 -3.43 12.69
N PHE A 290 -14.93 -4.65 12.89
CA PHE A 290 -14.09 -5.30 11.90
C PHE A 290 -14.83 -5.55 10.58
N LEU A 291 -16.06 -6.07 10.64
CA LEU A 291 -16.91 -6.27 9.46
C LEU A 291 -17.16 -4.97 8.70
N GLY A 292 -17.29 -3.86 9.41
CA GLY A 292 -17.41 -2.52 8.83
C GLY A 292 -18.49 -2.45 7.77
N VAL A 293 -18.11 -1.95 6.59
CA VAL A 293 -18.99 -1.86 5.41
C VAL A 293 -19.29 -3.21 4.75
N GLY A 294 -18.56 -4.28 5.13
CA GLY A 294 -18.74 -5.63 4.61
C GLY A 294 -20.01 -6.32 5.11
N PRO A 295 -20.35 -7.50 4.59
CA PRO A 295 -21.54 -8.23 4.99
C PRO A 295 -21.43 -8.73 6.43
N LYS A 296 -22.59 -8.95 7.07
CA LYS A 296 -22.65 -9.53 8.42
C LYS A 296 -22.35 -11.03 8.35
N LEU A 297 -21.23 -11.44 8.92
CA LEU A 297 -20.77 -12.83 8.98
C LEU A 297 -20.38 -13.18 10.41
N GLU A 298 -20.52 -14.44 10.77
CA GLU A 298 -20.04 -14.96 12.05
C GLU A 298 -18.51 -14.97 12.08
N TYR A 299 -17.95 -14.78 13.28
CA TYR A 299 -16.50 -14.81 13.47
C TYR A 299 -15.95 -16.22 13.25
N HIS A 300 -14.79 -16.25 12.58
CA HIS A 300 -13.96 -17.46 12.53
C HIS A 300 -12.48 -17.06 12.43
N PRO A 301 -11.54 -17.77 13.10
CA PRO A 301 -10.12 -17.42 13.09
C PRO A 301 -9.46 -17.57 11.70
N ILE A 302 -10.13 -18.26 10.75
CA ILE A 302 -9.65 -18.29 9.36
C ILE A 302 -9.75 -16.94 8.66
N TYR A 303 -10.49 -15.97 9.19
CA TYR A 303 -10.67 -14.65 8.61
C TYR A 303 -9.72 -13.60 9.16
N HIS A 304 -9.45 -13.63 10.47
CA HIS A 304 -8.76 -12.60 11.22
C HIS A 304 -7.66 -13.23 12.10
N PRO A 305 -6.51 -12.56 12.37
CA PRO A 305 -6.22 -11.12 12.08
C PRO A 305 -5.56 -10.85 10.72
N PHE A 306 -5.03 -11.84 10.00
CA PHE A 306 -4.20 -11.64 8.81
C PHE A 306 -4.85 -12.14 7.51
N ASN A 307 -5.65 -13.21 7.63
CA ASN A 307 -6.15 -14.01 6.51
C ASN A 307 -7.27 -13.35 5.70
N TRP A 308 -7.83 -12.22 6.18
CA TRP A 308 -8.87 -11.45 5.50
C TRP A 308 -8.52 -11.13 4.04
N ARG A 309 -7.22 -11.11 3.70
CA ARG A 309 -6.72 -10.86 2.34
C ARG A 309 -7.25 -11.84 1.30
N GLY A 310 -7.41 -13.09 1.69
CA GLY A 310 -7.92 -14.16 0.81
C GLY A 310 -9.43 -14.16 0.63
N TRP A 311 -10.19 -13.40 1.43
CA TRP A 311 -11.65 -13.43 1.46
C TRP A 311 -12.24 -12.22 0.73
N VAL A 312 -13.17 -12.51 -0.19
CA VAL A 312 -13.73 -11.49 -1.11
C VAL A 312 -14.45 -10.35 -0.40
N ASP A 313 -14.91 -10.54 0.84
CA ASP A 313 -15.65 -9.51 1.57
C ASP A 313 -14.76 -8.38 2.09
N TRP A 314 -13.50 -8.67 2.34
CA TRP A 314 -12.60 -7.77 3.07
C TRP A 314 -11.30 -7.46 2.35
N GLY A 315 -10.76 -8.42 1.60
CA GLY A 315 -9.51 -8.28 0.85
C GLY A 315 -9.71 -8.24 -0.67
N VAL A 316 -8.60 -8.06 -1.36
CA VAL A 316 -8.53 -8.04 -2.83
C VAL A 316 -7.58 -9.13 -3.37
N GLY A 317 -7.25 -10.12 -2.53
CA GLY A 317 -6.37 -11.24 -2.90
C GLY A 317 -4.93 -10.83 -3.23
N PRO A 318 -4.20 -11.68 -3.96
CA PRO A 318 -2.79 -11.44 -4.31
C PRO A 318 -2.57 -10.16 -5.10
N ILE A 319 -3.48 -9.81 -6.02
CA ILE A 319 -3.34 -8.59 -6.82
C ILE A 319 -3.50 -7.33 -5.97
N GLY A 320 -4.35 -7.35 -4.95
CA GLY A 320 -4.45 -6.26 -3.96
C GLY A 320 -3.20 -6.17 -3.09
N ASP A 321 -2.68 -7.31 -2.64
CA ASP A 321 -1.49 -7.32 -1.78
C ASP A 321 -0.22 -6.90 -2.52
N MET A 322 0.00 -7.38 -3.75
CA MET A 322 1.27 -7.21 -4.47
C MET A 322 1.20 -6.36 -5.73
N GLY A 323 0.01 -6.15 -6.30
CA GLY A 323 -0.13 -5.39 -7.55
C GLY A 323 0.41 -3.96 -7.43
N ALA A 324 0.13 -3.28 -6.31
CA ALA A 324 0.65 -1.95 -6.05
C ALA A 324 2.19 -1.87 -5.87
N HIS A 325 2.86 -3.03 -5.73
CA HIS A 325 4.32 -3.12 -5.60
C HIS A 325 5.02 -3.61 -6.86
N LEU A 326 4.27 -4.09 -7.85
CA LEU A 326 4.82 -4.72 -9.05
C LEU A 326 4.28 -4.10 -10.34
N ILE A 327 2.96 -3.83 -10.44
CA ILE A 327 2.36 -3.17 -11.61
C ILE A 327 2.73 -1.68 -11.65
N ASP A 328 2.93 -1.07 -10.49
CA ASP A 328 3.26 0.34 -10.28
C ASP A 328 4.33 0.85 -11.24
N HIS A 329 5.50 0.19 -11.26
CA HIS A 329 6.66 0.67 -12.03
C HIS A 329 6.40 0.68 -13.55
N SER A 330 5.63 -0.31 -14.04
CA SER A 330 5.22 -0.38 -15.45
C SER A 330 4.23 0.73 -15.80
N MET A 331 3.23 0.97 -14.94
CA MET A 331 2.28 2.07 -15.14
C MET A 331 2.96 3.43 -15.12
N TRP A 332 3.86 3.63 -14.17
CA TRP A 332 4.63 4.87 -14.04
C TRP A 332 5.56 5.11 -15.22
N ALA A 333 6.41 4.12 -15.54
CA ALA A 333 7.41 4.25 -16.60
C ALA A 333 6.80 4.48 -17.98
N LEU A 334 5.69 3.81 -18.27
CA LEU A 334 5.07 3.81 -19.59
C LEU A 334 3.88 4.75 -19.70
N ASN A 335 3.51 5.44 -18.61
CA ASN A 335 2.31 6.28 -18.55
C ASN A 335 1.08 5.53 -19.09
N LEU A 336 0.88 4.30 -18.64
CA LEU A 336 -0.26 3.49 -19.04
C LEU A 336 -1.55 4.14 -18.55
N GLY A 337 -2.49 4.33 -19.46
CA GLY A 337 -3.83 4.80 -19.14
C GLY A 337 -4.72 3.68 -18.57
N TYR A 338 -5.96 3.65 -19.03
CA TYR A 338 -6.86 2.54 -18.73
C TYR A 338 -6.63 1.39 -19.73
N PRO A 339 -6.68 0.12 -19.28
CA PRO A 339 -6.70 -1.00 -20.21
C PRO A 339 -8.02 -1.00 -20.99
N ALA A 340 -7.97 -1.36 -22.27
CA ALA A 340 -9.16 -1.47 -23.12
C ALA A 340 -9.87 -2.81 -22.90
N THR A 341 -9.11 -3.89 -22.67
CA THR A 341 -9.66 -5.23 -22.39
C THR A 341 -8.94 -5.88 -21.23
N ILE A 342 -9.68 -6.68 -20.45
CA ILE A 342 -9.15 -7.43 -19.32
C ILE A 342 -9.75 -8.84 -19.33
N GLU A 343 -8.90 -9.84 -19.13
CA GLU A 343 -9.30 -11.25 -19.01
C GLU A 343 -8.56 -11.91 -17.85
N THR A 344 -9.32 -12.58 -16.97
CA THR A 344 -8.73 -13.34 -15.84
C THR A 344 -9.08 -14.81 -15.98
N ILE A 345 -8.04 -15.64 -16.04
CA ILE A 345 -8.12 -17.10 -15.98
C ILE A 345 -7.66 -17.52 -14.59
N SER A 346 -8.37 -18.46 -13.96
CA SER A 346 -8.08 -18.85 -12.58
C SER A 346 -8.31 -20.34 -12.32
N THR A 347 -7.77 -20.83 -11.23
CA THR A 347 -8.27 -22.05 -10.58
C THR A 347 -9.74 -21.85 -10.16
N PRO A 348 -10.49 -22.91 -9.80
CA PRO A 348 -11.90 -22.77 -9.44
C PRO A 348 -12.15 -21.63 -8.43
N PHE A 349 -13.17 -20.81 -8.72
CA PHE A 349 -13.55 -19.67 -7.91
C PHE A 349 -14.93 -19.88 -7.26
N ASN A 350 -14.92 -20.09 -5.94
CA ASN A 350 -16.14 -20.35 -5.16
C ASN A 350 -16.85 -19.07 -4.66
N ARG A 351 -16.34 -17.88 -5.02
CA ARG A 351 -16.87 -16.56 -4.62
C ARG A 351 -16.88 -16.29 -3.10
N ALA A 352 -16.26 -17.13 -2.31
CA ALA A 352 -16.04 -16.90 -0.88
C ALA A 352 -14.62 -16.44 -0.61
N SER A 353 -13.64 -17.19 -1.09
CA SER A 353 -12.24 -16.78 -1.12
C SER A 353 -11.74 -16.73 -2.56
N TYR A 354 -10.71 -15.92 -2.79
CA TYR A 354 -10.09 -15.80 -4.12
C TYR A 354 -9.51 -17.14 -4.59
N PRO A 355 -9.37 -17.39 -5.90
CA PRO A 355 -8.75 -18.60 -6.44
C PRO A 355 -7.31 -18.76 -5.96
N SER A 356 -6.84 -20.00 -5.84
CA SER A 356 -5.45 -20.30 -5.42
C SER A 356 -4.40 -19.72 -6.36
N ALA A 357 -4.73 -19.56 -7.64
CA ALA A 357 -3.88 -18.94 -8.64
C ALA A 357 -4.72 -18.26 -9.72
N THR A 358 -4.21 -17.11 -10.20
CA THR A 358 -4.80 -16.37 -11.33
C THR A 358 -3.74 -15.97 -12.35
N MET A 359 -4.17 -15.87 -13.61
CA MET A 359 -3.46 -15.19 -14.67
C MET A 359 -4.39 -14.14 -15.27
N THR A 360 -4.00 -12.86 -15.19
CA THR A 360 -4.81 -11.76 -15.72
C THR A 360 -4.06 -11.05 -16.84
N VAL A 361 -4.70 -10.90 -17.98
CA VAL A 361 -4.19 -10.18 -19.16
C VAL A 361 -4.89 -8.84 -19.27
N TYR A 362 -4.11 -7.77 -19.35
CA TYR A 362 -4.56 -6.40 -19.61
C TYR A 362 -4.00 -5.94 -20.95
N GLU A 363 -4.84 -5.43 -21.83
CA GLU A 363 -4.43 -4.86 -23.11
C GLU A 363 -4.62 -3.34 -23.06
N PHE A 364 -3.53 -2.61 -23.10
CA PHE A 364 -3.52 -1.15 -23.13
C PHE A 364 -3.41 -0.65 -24.56
N PRO A 365 -4.19 0.36 -24.95
CA PRO A 365 -4.16 0.90 -26.30
C PRO A 365 -2.85 1.68 -26.58
N SER A 366 -2.62 1.99 -27.86
CA SER A 366 -1.60 2.94 -28.26
C SER A 366 -1.81 4.28 -27.54
N ARG A 367 -0.73 4.97 -27.20
CA ARG A 367 -0.73 6.18 -26.40
C ARG A 367 0.42 7.12 -26.79
N PRO A 368 0.30 8.45 -26.59
CA PRO A 368 1.40 9.36 -26.79
C PRO A 368 2.55 9.05 -25.81
N ALA A 369 3.78 9.25 -26.28
CA ALA A 369 4.96 9.20 -25.42
C ALA A 369 4.88 10.30 -24.36
N ALA A 370 5.26 9.98 -23.11
CA ALA A 370 5.34 10.97 -22.06
C ALA A 370 6.50 11.97 -22.33
N GLU A 371 6.35 13.22 -21.94
CA GLU A 371 7.36 14.27 -22.16
C GLU A 371 8.76 13.94 -21.62
N LYS A 372 8.82 13.16 -20.55
CA LYS A 372 10.07 12.80 -19.87
C LYS A 372 10.85 11.66 -20.56
N THR A 373 10.24 10.94 -21.51
CA THR A 373 10.90 9.84 -22.23
C THR A 373 11.71 10.34 -23.43
N ALA A 374 12.76 9.60 -23.79
CA ALA A 374 13.51 9.80 -25.03
C ALA A 374 12.76 9.28 -26.27
N LEU A 375 11.71 8.48 -26.07
CA LEU A 375 10.84 8.00 -27.14
C LEU A 375 9.88 9.12 -27.57
N GLN A 376 9.51 9.17 -28.85
CA GLN A 376 8.65 10.19 -29.41
C GLN A 376 7.47 9.59 -30.19
N GLY A 377 6.45 10.40 -30.41
CA GLY A 377 5.26 9.99 -31.17
C GLY A 377 4.32 9.10 -30.37
N ASN A 378 3.57 8.26 -31.08
CA ASN A 378 2.67 7.31 -30.46
C ASN A 378 3.40 6.00 -30.16
N LEU A 379 3.40 5.61 -28.90
CA LEU A 379 3.93 4.31 -28.45
C LEU A 379 2.92 3.21 -28.77
N PRO A 380 3.40 1.99 -29.06
CA PRO A 380 2.53 0.86 -29.41
C PRO A 380 1.60 0.44 -28.27
N PRO A 381 0.54 -0.34 -28.56
CA PRO A 381 -0.22 -1.05 -27.54
C PRO A 381 0.70 -1.92 -26.66
N VAL A 382 0.26 -2.13 -25.40
CA VAL A 382 0.99 -2.93 -24.42
C VAL A 382 0.10 -4.03 -23.89
N LYS A 383 0.60 -5.27 -23.92
CA LYS A 383 0.01 -6.41 -23.24
C LYS A 383 0.73 -6.63 -21.91
N LEU A 384 0.01 -6.50 -20.80
CA LEU A 384 0.51 -6.80 -19.46
C LEU A 384 -0.16 -8.08 -18.95
N THR A 385 0.65 -9.05 -18.54
CA THR A 385 0.16 -10.29 -17.95
C THR A 385 0.63 -10.40 -16.50
N TRP A 386 -0.33 -10.49 -15.59
CA TRP A 386 -0.15 -10.75 -14.18
C TRP A 386 -0.26 -12.25 -13.89
N TYR A 387 0.59 -12.76 -13.01
CA TYR A 387 0.59 -14.14 -12.53
C TYR A 387 0.66 -14.17 -11.01
N ASP A 388 -0.17 -14.97 -10.37
CA ASP A 388 -0.08 -15.23 -8.93
C ASP A 388 -0.24 -16.72 -8.61
N GLY A 389 -0.24 -17.06 -7.31
CA GLY A 389 -0.35 -18.46 -6.89
C GLY A 389 0.85 -19.31 -7.27
N GLY A 390 2.02 -18.70 -7.49
CA GLY A 390 3.23 -19.40 -7.91
C GLY A 390 3.33 -19.67 -9.41
N LEU A 391 2.36 -19.20 -10.20
CA LEU A 391 2.49 -19.19 -11.65
C LEU A 391 3.62 -18.26 -12.07
N MET A 392 4.40 -18.67 -13.07
CA MET A 392 5.57 -17.93 -13.54
C MET A 392 5.45 -17.66 -15.04
N PRO A 393 5.97 -16.53 -15.53
CA PRO A 393 6.13 -16.31 -16.96
C PRO A 393 7.22 -17.21 -17.52
N PRO A 394 7.27 -17.37 -18.86
CA PRO A 394 8.41 -18.00 -19.53
C PRO A 394 9.73 -17.30 -19.17
N LYS A 395 10.75 -18.09 -18.82
CA LYS A 395 12.09 -17.57 -18.56
C LYS A 395 12.70 -17.02 -19.85
N PRO A 396 13.18 -15.77 -19.87
CA PRO A 396 13.87 -15.23 -21.05
C PRO A 396 15.21 -15.93 -21.27
N ALA A 397 15.50 -16.27 -22.52
CA ALA A 397 16.72 -16.99 -22.88
C ALA A 397 18.02 -16.26 -22.46
N GLU A 398 17.97 -14.93 -22.39
CA GLU A 398 19.10 -14.07 -22.03
C GLU A 398 19.56 -14.25 -20.57
N LEU A 399 18.77 -14.91 -19.71
CA LEU A 399 19.19 -15.26 -18.35
C LEU A 399 20.14 -16.48 -18.31
N GLY A 400 20.23 -17.29 -19.37
CA GLY A 400 21.04 -18.48 -19.37
C GLY A 400 20.67 -19.45 -18.24
N GLU A 401 21.60 -19.75 -17.34
CA GLU A 401 21.40 -20.64 -16.20
C GLU A 401 20.70 -19.95 -15.01
N GLU A 402 20.60 -18.62 -15.01
CA GLU A 402 19.95 -17.89 -13.93
C GLU A 402 18.42 -18.09 -13.96
N GLU A 403 17.82 -18.26 -12.77
CA GLU A 403 16.38 -18.42 -12.62
C GLU A 403 15.70 -17.09 -12.27
N LEU A 404 14.43 -16.95 -12.68
CA LEU A 404 13.59 -15.85 -12.22
C LEU A 404 13.33 -15.97 -10.71
N ASN A 405 13.34 -14.83 -10.00
CA ASN A 405 13.03 -14.81 -8.57
C ASN A 405 11.59 -15.29 -8.36
N LYS A 406 11.42 -16.45 -7.70
CA LYS A 406 10.10 -17.05 -7.44
C LYS A 406 9.23 -16.21 -6.48
N GLY A 407 9.81 -15.31 -5.72
CA GLY A 407 9.09 -14.43 -4.78
C GLY A 407 8.27 -13.34 -5.47
N GLY A 408 8.69 -12.93 -6.67
CA GLY A 408 8.02 -11.91 -7.46
C GLY A 408 8.98 -11.06 -8.27
N GLY A 409 8.46 -10.44 -9.32
CA GLY A 409 9.22 -9.57 -10.21
C GLY A 409 8.40 -9.09 -11.39
N ALA A 410 9.05 -8.30 -12.25
CA ALA A 410 8.50 -7.84 -13.52
C ALA A 410 9.56 -7.92 -14.63
N LEU A 411 9.13 -8.37 -15.81
CA LEU A 411 9.89 -8.42 -17.04
C LEU A 411 9.20 -7.59 -18.10
N LEU A 412 9.83 -6.48 -18.51
CA LEU A 412 9.35 -5.62 -19.57
C LEU A 412 10.13 -5.93 -20.85
N ILE A 413 9.42 -6.21 -21.94
CA ILE A 413 9.98 -6.62 -23.24
C ILE A 413 9.80 -5.47 -24.22
N GLY A 414 10.92 -4.91 -24.63
CA GLY A 414 11.00 -3.82 -25.58
C GLY A 414 11.62 -4.22 -26.92
N SER A 415 11.61 -3.29 -27.87
CA SER A 415 12.11 -3.52 -29.25
C SER A 415 13.65 -3.64 -29.33
N LYS A 416 14.39 -3.23 -28.30
CA LYS A 416 15.87 -3.24 -28.27
C LYS A 416 16.45 -4.11 -27.16
N GLY A 417 15.64 -4.62 -26.27
CA GLY A 417 16.06 -5.41 -25.12
C GLY A 417 14.95 -5.59 -24.11
N LYS A 418 15.31 -6.05 -22.91
CA LYS A 418 14.36 -6.29 -21.81
C LYS A 418 14.85 -5.62 -20.53
N LEU A 419 13.90 -5.21 -19.68
CA LEU A 419 14.18 -4.78 -18.30
C LEU A 419 13.59 -5.81 -17.34
N LEU A 420 14.41 -6.30 -16.44
CA LEU A 420 14.02 -7.20 -15.35
C LEU A 420 14.25 -6.49 -14.02
N HIS A 421 13.25 -6.54 -13.13
CA HIS A 421 13.40 -6.12 -11.74
C HIS A 421 12.66 -7.06 -10.79
N GLU A 422 13.07 -7.08 -9.53
CA GLU A 422 12.41 -7.83 -8.48
C GLU A 422 11.25 -7.04 -7.86
N THR A 423 10.62 -7.61 -6.82
CA THR A 423 9.57 -6.95 -6.04
C THR A 423 10.03 -5.56 -5.57
N TYR A 424 9.13 -4.59 -5.54
CA TYR A 424 9.39 -3.18 -5.22
C TYR A 424 10.29 -2.43 -6.21
N GLY A 425 10.50 -2.96 -7.41
CA GLY A 425 11.42 -2.38 -8.38
C GLY A 425 12.90 -2.60 -8.06
N ALA A 426 13.21 -3.49 -7.12
CA ALA A 426 14.58 -3.76 -6.68
C ALA A 426 15.42 -4.43 -7.78
N ASN A 427 16.73 -4.20 -7.75
CA ASN A 427 17.71 -4.78 -8.66
C ASN A 427 17.36 -4.65 -10.16
N PRO A 428 17.00 -3.44 -10.65
CA PRO A 428 16.67 -3.28 -12.05
C PRO A 428 17.88 -3.49 -12.95
N ARG A 429 17.71 -4.35 -13.95
CA ARG A 429 18.79 -4.68 -14.91
C ARG A 429 18.26 -4.88 -16.31
N LEU A 430 19.08 -4.52 -17.30
CA LEU A 430 18.78 -4.73 -18.70
C LEU A 430 19.25 -6.13 -19.14
N LEU A 431 18.50 -6.71 -20.06
CA LEU A 431 18.87 -7.97 -20.72
C LEU A 431 18.92 -7.76 -22.23
N PRO A 432 19.90 -8.40 -22.92
CA PRO A 432 20.97 -9.25 -22.37
C PRO A 432 22.02 -8.46 -21.58
N LYS A 433 22.87 -9.15 -20.80
CA LYS A 433 23.92 -8.53 -19.98
C LYS A 433 24.80 -7.54 -20.74
N PRO A 434 25.27 -7.81 -21.97
CA PRO A 434 26.04 -6.82 -22.75
C PRO A 434 25.32 -5.50 -22.97
N LEU A 435 23.98 -5.50 -23.10
CA LEU A 435 23.19 -4.27 -23.16
C LEU A 435 23.27 -3.50 -21.85
N HIS A 436 23.16 -4.19 -20.70
CA HIS A 436 23.29 -3.58 -19.38
C HIS A 436 24.65 -2.93 -19.18
N ASP A 437 25.73 -3.68 -19.49
CA ASP A 437 27.10 -3.22 -19.33
C ASP A 437 27.44 -2.02 -20.23
N SER A 438 26.93 -2.02 -21.47
CA SER A 438 27.17 -0.92 -22.43
C SER A 438 26.31 0.31 -22.17
N PHE A 439 25.08 0.16 -21.67
CA PHE A 439 24.19 1.27 -21.39
C PHE A 439 24.59 2.01 -20.10
N GLY A 440 25.02 1.26 -19.08
CA GLY A 440 25.38 1.80 -17.77
C GLY A 440 24.20 2.38 -17.00
N GLU A 441 24.47 3.34 -16.11
CA GLU A 441 23.45 3.97 -15.26
C GLU A 441 22.65 5.04 -16.03
N PRO A 442 21.32 5.04 -15.91
CA PRO A 442 20.49 6.08 -16.54
C PRO A 442 20.65 7.42 -15.84
N ALA A 443 20.41 8.51 -16.56
CA ALA A 443 20.37 9.84 -15.95
C ALA A 443 19.23 9.95 -14.94
N LYS A 444 19.53 10.46 -13.76
CA LYS A 444 18.54 10.69 -12.68
C LYS A 444 17.59 11.82 -13.07
N LYS A 445 16.40 11.50 -13.53
CA LYS A 445 15.32 12.46 -13.91
C LYS A 445 14.26 12.63 -12.83
N LEU A 446 14.13 11.65 -11.94
CA LEU A 446 13.17 11.65 -10.84
C LEU A 446 13.82 12.18 -9.55
N PRO A 447 13.12 13.06 -8.79
CA PRO A 447 13.57 13.45 -7.46
C PRO A 447 13.77 12.20 -6.59
N ARG A 448 14.84 12.15 -5.80
CA ARG A 448 15.06 11.08 -4.83
C ARG A 448 14.38 11.44 -3.51
N ILE A 449 13.73 10.46 -2.89
CA ILE A 449 13.10 10.65 -1.60
C ILE A 449 14.16 10.51 -0.51
N PRO A 450 14.32 11.50 0.39
CA PRO A 450 15.33 11.44 1.44
C PRO A 450 15.26 10.13 2.23
N ASN A 451 16.38 9.42 2.29
CA ASN A 451 16.51 8.10 2.92
C ASN A 451 15.46 7.07 2.46
N GLN A 452 14.86 7.28 1.29
CA GLN A 452 13.80 6.43 0.73
C GLN A 452 12.59 6.25 1.68
N GLN A 453 12.37 7.20 2.58
CA GLN A 453 11.34 7.13 3.63
C GLN A 453 9.98 7.59 3.09
N HIS A 454 9.19 6.63 2.65
CA HIS A 454 7.92 6.86 2.00
C HIS A 454 6.91 7.60 2.90
N GLU A 455 6.78 7.19 4.17
CA GLU A 455 5.87 7.83 5.13
C GLU A 455 6.29 9.27 5.46
N LEU A 456 7.58 9.54 5.58
CA LEU A 456 8.07 10.89 5.84
C LEU A 456 7.99 11.80 4.61
N ASN A 457 7.96 11.24 3.41
CA ASN A 457 7.62 12.00 2.21
C ASN A 457 6.18 12.53 2.27
N TRP A 458 5.21 11.72 2.74
CA TRP A 458 3.85 12.19 2.98
C TRP A 458 3.79 13.32 4.02
N VAL A 459 4.55 13.20 5.11
CA VAL A 459 4.65 14.27 6.11
C VAL A 459 5.19 15.56 5.48
N ALA A 460 6.24 15.46 4.66
CA ALA A 460 6.79 16.60 3.95
C ALA A 460 5.77 17.23 2.99
N ALA A 461 4.96 16.41 2.31
CA ALA A 461 3.86 16.88 1.45
C ALA A 461 2.76 17.57 2.27
N ALA A 462 2.35 17.02 3.41
CA ALA A 462 1.38 17.62 4.32
C ALA A 462 1.84 19.00 4.84
N GLN A 463 3.13 19.17 4.97
CA GLN A 463 3.76 20.43 5.40
C GLN A 463 4.12 21.37 4.23
N GLY A 464 3.73 21.04 2.99
CA GLY A 464 4.02 21.86 1.80
C GLY A 464 5.50 21.93 1.41
N ARG A 465 6.34 20.98 1.88
CA ARG A 465 7.80 20.96 1.63
C ARG A 465 8.22 20.04 0.48
N ALA A 466 7.33 19.16 0.03
CA ALA A 466 7.55 18.25 -1.08
C ALA A 466 6.22 17.86 -1.73
N GLU A 467 6.29 17.23 -2.90
CA GLU A 467 5.16 16.50 -3.47
C GLU A 467 5.11 15.09 -2.88
N ALA A 468 3.88 14.58 -2.69
CA ALA A 468 3.68 13.19 -2.30
C ALA A 468 4.17 12.25 -3.40
N SER A 469 4.92 11.23 -3.04
CA SER A 469 5.49 10.28 -4.00
C SER A 469 4.41 9.51 -4.76
N CYS A 470 3.34 9.09 -4.08
CA CYS A 470 2.22 8.37 -4.68
C CYS A 470 0.87 8.98 -4.23
N PRO A 471 0.50 10.17 -4.76
CA PRO A 471 -0.76 10.84 -4.41
C PRO A 471 -1.96 10.04 -4.92
N PHE A 472 -3.15 10.26 -4.33
CA PHE A 472 -4.36 9.50 -4.67
C PHE A 472 -4.76 9.62 -6.14
N GLU A 473 -4.41 10.68 -6.82
CA GLU A 473 -4.67 10.82 -8.26
C GLU A 473 -3.96 9.73 -9.09
N TYR A 474 -2.70 9.45 -8.77
CA TYR A 474 -1.96 8.35 -9.37
C TYR A 474 -2.38 6.99 -8.79
N ALA A 475 -2.46 6.88 -7.46
CA ALA A 475 -2.76 5.66 -6.75
C ALA A 475 -4.13 5.08 -7.12
N ALA A 476 -5.13 5.93 -7.36
CA ALA A 476 -6.46 5.51 -7.78
C ALA A 476 -6.44 4.82 -9.16
N ARG A 477 -5.68 5.35 -10.12
CA ARG A 477 -5.55 4.74 -11.45
C ARG A 477 -4.83 3.39 -11.39
N LEU A 478 -3.75 3.31 -10.61
CA LEU A 478 -3.06 2.05 -10.36
C LEU A 478 -3.99 1.02 -9.72
N THR A 479 -4.70 1.40 -8.67
CA THR A 479 -5.64 0.54 -7.96
C THR A 479 -6.81 0.13 -8.87
N GLU A 480 -7.36 1.03 -9.66
CA GLU A 480 -8.41 0.71 -10.64
C GLU A 480 -7.93 -0.36 -11.63
N THR A 481 -6.72 -0.23 -12.18
CA THR A 481 -6.14 -1.25 -13.07
C THR A 481 -6.07 -2.61 -12.38
N MET A 482 -5.59 -2.68 -11.15
CA MET A 482 -5.55 -3.92 -10.37
C MET A 482 -6.93 -4.52 -10.17
N LEU A 483 -7.91 -3.70 -9.75
CA LEU A 483 -9.27 -4.12 -9.45
C LEU A 483 -10.05 -4.58 -10.69
N LEU A 484 -9.72 -4.09 -11.88
CA LEU A 484 -10.32 -4.59 -13.13
C LEU A 484 -10.02 -6.07 -13.39
N GLY A 485 -8.90 -6.59 -12.90
CA GLY A 485 -8.64 -8.04 -12.89
C GLY A 485 -9.62 -8.80 -12.01
N VAL A 486 -9.99 -8.23 -10.85
CA VAL A 486 -11.03 -8.81 -9.98
C VAL A 486 -12.41 -8.70 -10.60
N VAL A 487 -12.71 -7.60 -11.30
CA VAL A 487 -13.98 -7.46 -12.06
C VAL A 487 -14.07 -8.54 -13.14
N ALA A 488 -13.01 -8.75 -13.93
CA ALA A 488 -12.97 -9.80 -14.96
C ALA A 488 -13.10 -11.21 -14.36
N LEU A 489 -12.45 -11.47 -13.21
CA LEU A 489 -12.59 -12.72 -12.46
C LEU A 489 -14.07 -12.98 -12.08
N ASN A 490 -14.73 -11.98 -11.50
CA ASN A 490 -16.13 -12.10 -11.10
C ASN A 490 -17.08 -12.23 -12.29
N ALA A 491 -16.78 -11.55 -13.40
CA ALA A 491 -17.53 -11.67 -14.65
C ALA A 491 -17.38 -13.06 -15.29
N GLY A 492 -16.27 -13.78 -15.04
CA GLY A 492 -15.95 -15.07 -15.64
C GLY A 492 -15.77 -14.99 -17.16
N LYS A 493 -15.46 -13.81 -17.70
CA LYS A 493 -15.33 -13.52 -19.14
C LYS A 493 -14.34 -12.38 -19.36
N LYS A 494 -13.78 -12.31 -20.58
CA LYS A 494 -13.06 -11.12 -21.05
C LYS A 494 -14.02 -9.92 -21.06
N ILE A 495 -13.61 -8.83 -20.46
CA ILE A 495 -14.36 -7.57 -20.42
C ILE A 495 -13.69 -6.51 -21.27
N ASP A 496 -14.52 -5.69 -21.96
CA ASP A 496 -14.11 -4.46 -22.65
C ASP A 496 -14.45 -3.28 -21.74
N TYR A 497 -13.47 -2.41 -21.51
CA TYR A 497 -13.58 -1.37 -20.50
C TYR A 497 -13.45 0.05 -21.08
N ASP A 498 -14.48 0.86 -20.90
CA ASP A 498 -14.48 2.28 -21.12
C ASP A 498 -14.00 2.99 -19.84
N GLY A 499 -12.69 3.24 -19.78
CA GLY A 499 -12.06 3.86 -18.62
C GLY A 499 -12.49 5.30 -18.39
N ALA A 500 -12.88 6.05 -19.44
CA ALA A 500 -13.38 7.42 -19.29
C ALA A 500 -14.68 7.45 -18.47
N ASN A 501 -15.59 6.50 -18.74
CA ASN A 501 -16.91 6.43 -18.12
C ASN A 501 -17.02 5.40 -16.99
N MET A 502 -15.93 4.73 -16.60
CA MET A 502 -15.92 3.65 -15.59
C MET A 502 -17.00 2.59 -15.92
N ARG A 503 -16.93 2.01 -17.11
CA ARG A 503 -17.99 1.12 -17.58
C ARG A 503 -17.46 -0.07 -18.37
N VAL A 504 -17.92 -1.27 -18.01
CA VAL A 504 -17.77 -2.46 -18.84
C VAL A 504 -18.83 -2.42 -19.93
N THR A 505 -18.42 -2.55 -21.19
CA THR A 505 -19.30 -2.32 -22.36
C THR A 505 -19.87 -3.59 -22.97
N ASN A 506 -19.15 -4.71 -22.93
CA ASN A 506 -19.55 -5.98 -23.54
C ASN A 506 -20.25 -6.95 -22.59
N VAL A 507 -20.08 -6.80 -21.25
CA VAL A 507 -20.69 -7.66 -20.22
C VAL A 507 -21.41 -6.78 -19.21
N ALA A 508 -22.68 -6.46 -19.45
CA ALA A 508 -23.44 -5.49 -18.66
C ALA A 508 -23.45 -5.81 -17.14
N ALA A 509 -23.62 -7.10 -16.78
CA ALA A 509 -23.62 -7.54 -15.38
C ALA A 509 -22.27 -7.28 -14.65
N ALA A 510 -21.15 -7.20 -15.37
CA ALA A 510 -19.86 -6.95 -14.76
C ALA A 510 -19.74 -5.55 -14.09
N ASN A 511 -20.63 -4.61 -14.47
CA ASN A 511 -20.66 -3.27 -13.88
C ASN A 511 -21.05 -3.26 -12.40
N GLU A 512 -21.72 -4.30 -11.91
CA GLU A 512 -22.01 -4.44 -10.47
C GLU A 512 -20.74 -4.60 -9.63
N PHE A 513 -19.68 -5.21 -10.20
CA PHE A 513 -18.40 -5.43 -9.52
C PHE A 513 -17.47 -4.21 -9.52
N LEU A 514 -17.83 -3.14 -10.22
CA LEU A 514 -17.07 -1.87 -10.17
C LEU A 514 -17.33 -1.08 -8.88
N LYS A 515 -18.41 -1.40 -8.16
CA LYS A 515 -18.86 -0.73 -6.94
C LYS A 515 -19.35 -1.75 -5.92
N ARG A 516 -19.57 -1.31 -4.71
CA ARG A 516 -20.23 -2.11 -3.66
C ARG A 516 -21.27 -1.27 -2.93
N GLU A 517 -22.25 -1.94 -2.38
CA GLU A 517 -23.16 -1.36 -1.41
C GLU A 517 -22.62 -1.56 -0.01
N TYR A 518 -22.65 -0.50 0.79
CA TYR A 518 -22.25 -0.59 2.18
C TYR A 518 -23.36 -1.19 3.02
N ARG A 519 -22.99 -1.97 4.00
CA ARG A 519 -23.92 -2.49 5.00
C ARG A 519 -24.66 -1.34 5.68
N THR A 520 -25.96 -1.51 5.94
CA THR A 520 -26.79 -0.49 6.62
C THR A 520 -26.14 0.00 7.93
N GLY A 521 -26.07 1.31 8.08
CA GLY A 521 -25.44 1.98 9.23
C GLY A 521 -23.95 2.30 9.07
N TRP A 522 -23.42 2.12 7.85
CA TRP A 522 -22.01 2.40 7.54
C TRP A 522 -21.90 3.39 6.37
#